data_39abbceffd1aa99b903c6119140bab67
#
_entry.id   39abbceffd1aa99b903c6119140bab67
#
_cell.length_a   1.000
_cell.length_b   1.000
_cell.length_c   1.000
_cell.angle_alpha   90.00
_cell.angle_beta   90.00
_cell.angle_gamma   90.00
#
_symmetry.space_group_name_H-M   'P 1'
#
loop_
_entity.id
_entity.type
_entity.pdbx_description
1 polymer ?
#
loop_
_entity_poly.entity_id
_entity_poly.type
_entity_poly.pdbx_seq_one_letter_code
_entity_poly.pdbx_strand_id
1 'polypeptide(L)'
;DVHVIDGNLKVANGHGIDFSATSDATGQTSELLSDYEEGTHIVTDPGGNWTIGNSGAYRHISYIKIGNLCTVTGQIYCGAGSGQIKFSLPFAAIANQTVSGNAADLGYANSAVRLYQWDIPSNAFNVTMQVTDGNSHTTLDITYDNGNSSELDGDNGAYVSYTLTYRT
;
A
#
# COMPACT_ATOMS: atom_id res chain seq x y z
N ASP A 1 9.18 -36.55 -4.64
CA ASP A 1 8.77 -35.35 -5.43
C ASP A 1 7.26 -35.37 -5.64
N VAL A 2 6.63 -34.19 -5.61
CA VAL A 2 5.23 -34.01 -6.00
C VAL A 2 5.20 -33.44 -7.41
N HIS A 3 4.62 -34.20 -8.36
CA HIS A 3 4.42 -33.75 -9.73
C HIS A 3 2.93 -33.52 -10.00
N VAL A 4 2.56 -32.26 -10.31
CA VAL A 4 1.22 -31.92 -10.78
C VAL A 4 1.33 -31.69 -12.29
N ILE A 5 0.87 -32.69 -13.09
CA ILE A 5 1.03 -32.68 -14.56
C ILE A 5 -0.09 -31.84 -15.21
N ASP A 6 -1.28 -31.90 -14.63
CA ASP A 6 -2.46 -31.16 -15.07
C ASP A 6 -3.36 -30.89 -13.85
N GLY A 7 -3.79 -29.64 -13.68
CA GLY A 7 -4.61 -29.21 -12.55
C GLY A 7 -3.85 -28.37 -11.53
N ASN A 8 -4.45 -28.19 -10.36
CA ASN A 8 -3.96 -27.30 -9.29
C ASN A 8 -3.65 -28.08 -8.01
N LEU A 9 -2.60 -27.69 -7.29
CA LEU A 9 -2.42 -28.07 -5.90
C LEU A 9 -3.31 -27.17 -5.02
N LYS A 10 -4.34 -27.77 -4.40
CA LYS A 10 -5.22 -27.04 -3.49
C LYS A 10 -4.81 -27.31 -2.04
N VAL A 11 -4.43 -26.27 -1.33
CA VAL A 11 -4.14 -26.28 0.11
C VAL A 11 -5.36 -25.77 0.86
N ALA A 12 -5.66 -26.33 2.02
CA ALA A 12 -6.79 -25.88 2.84
C ALA A 12 -6.53 -24.47 3.40
N ASN A 13 -7.62 -23.75 3.71
CA ASN A 13 -7.52 -22.41 4.30
C ASN A 13 -6.72 -22.44 5.62
N GLY A 14 -5.80 -21.50 5.79
CA GLY A 14 -4.89 -21.44 6.94
C GLY A 14 -3.68 -22.38 6.85
N HIS A 15 -3.53 -23.10 5.75
CA HIS A 15 -2.37 -23.96 5.45
C HIS A 15 -1.61 -23.43 4.24
N GLY A 16 -0.34 -23.82 4.07
CA GLY A 16 0.51 -23.36 2.99
C GLY A 16 1.65 -24.32 2.70
N ILE A 17 2.70 -23.82 2.07
CA ILE A 17 3.94 -24.55 1.85
C ILE A 17 4.90 -24.21 2.99
N ASP A 18 5.36 -25.24 3.69
CA ASP A 18 6.25 -25.14 4.84
C ASP A 18 7.71 -25.32 4.36
N PHE A 19 8.57 -24.35 4.68
CA PHE A 19 9.99 -24.35 4.34
C PHE A 19 10.88 -24.55 5.58
N SER A 20 10.32 -24.95 6.74
CA SER A 20 11.04 -25.09 8.03
C SER A 20 12.17 -26.14 8.03
N ALA A 21 12.38 -26.83 6.91
CA ALA A 21 13.53 -27.74 6.76
C ALA A 21 14.84 -27.01 6.37
N THR A 22 14.79 -25.71 6.11
CA THR A 22 15.98 -24.89 5.81
C THR A 22 16.56 -24.26 7.08
N SER A 23 17.78 -23.73 6.97
CA SER A 23 18.41 -23.04 8.12
C SER A 23 17.84 -21.64 8.27
N ASP A 24 17.48 -21.27 9.50
CA ASP A 24 16.83 -20.02 9.84
C ASP A 24 17.79 -18.84 9.94
N ALA A 25 17.30 -17.66 9.56
CA ALA A 25 17.95 -16.42 9.91
C ALA A 25 17.57 -16.00 11.36
N THR A 26 18.45 -15.27 12.03
CA THR A 26 18.15 -14.72 13.36
C THR A 26 16.94 -13.80 13.28
N GLY A 27 15.94 -14.05 14.13
CA GLY A 27 14.72 -13.24 14.19
C GLY A 27 13.59 -13.73 13.27
N GLN A 28 13.74 -14.90 12.67
CA GLN A 28 12.68 -15.52 11.89
C GLN A 28 11.45 -15.84 12.77
N THR A 29 10.26 -15.64 12.20
CA THR A 29 8.99 -15.85 12.90
C THR A 29 8.08 -16.88 12.20
N SER A 30 8.30 -17.16 10.92
CA SER A 30 7.54 -18.15 10.16
C SER A 30 8.24 -18.52 8.85
N GLU A 31 8.17 -19.78 8.48
CA GLU A 31 8.59 -20.32 7.16
C GLU A 31 7.43 -20.90 6.38
N LEU A 32 6.21 -20.62 6.82
CA LEU A 32 5.01 -21.06 6.13
C LEU A 32 4.60 -20.01 5.09
N LEU A 33 4.64 -20.37 3.81
CA LEU A 33 4.01 -19.59 2.74
C LEU A 33 2.52 -19.92 2.72
N SER A 34 1.76 -19.18 3.51
CA SER A 34 0.30 -19.19 3.55
C SER A 34 -0.24 -17.92 2.91
N ASP A 35 -1.46 -17.92 2.45
CA ASP A 35 -2.17 -16.71 2.02
C ASP A 35 -1.54 -16.02 0.79
N TYR A 36 -1.89 -16.54 -0.39
CA TYR A 36 -1.71 -15.83 -1.66
C TYR A 36 -3.06 -15.32 -2.13
N GLU A 37 -3.11 -14.03 -2.41
CA GLU A 37 -4.30 -13.36 -2.95
C GLU A 37 -3.91 -12.30 -3.99
N GLU A 38 -4.63 -12.26 -5.08
CA GLU A 38 -4.52 -11.20 -6.07
C GLU A 38 -5.90 -10.70 -6.45
N GLY A 39 -5.99 -9.42 -6.79
CA GLY A 39 -7.27 -8.84 -7.15
C GLY A 39 -7.21 -7.37 -7.49
N THR A 40 -8.37 -6.75 -7.48
CA THR A 40 -8.54 -5.31 -7.66
C THR A 40 -9.26 -4.71 -6.48
N HIS A 41 -8.86 -3.50 -6.10
CA HIS A 41 -9.50 -2.72 -5.05
C HIS A 41 -10.05 -1.43 -5.63
N ILE A 42 -11.28 -1.08 -5.23
CA ILE A 42 -11.89 0.19 -5.56
C ILE A 42 -11.44 1.22 -4.53
N VAL A 43 -10.59 2.14 -4.95
CA VAL A 43 -10.09 3.20 -4.08
C VAL A 43 -11.20 4.19 -3.77
N THR A 44 -11.31 4.55 -2.51
CA THR A 44 -12.17 5.62 -1.98
C THR A 44 -11.32 6.59 -1.18
N ASP A 45 -11.86 7.78 -0.91
CA ASP A 45 -11.29 8.66 0.11
C ASP A 45 -11.95 8.37 1.47
N PRO A 46 -11.24 7.76 2.45
CA PRO A 46 -11.78 7.55 3.79
C PRO A 46 -12.08 8.83 4.56
N GLY A 47 -11.48 9.95 4.17
CA GLY A 47 -11.78 11.27 4.71
C GLY A 47 -13.12 11.82 4.23
N GLY A 48 -13.64 11.31 3.11
CA GLY A 48 -14.91 11.74 2.52
C GLY A 48 -14.89 13.14 1.90
N ASN A 49 -13.70 13.72 1.73
CA ASN A 49 -13.51 15.07 1.21
C ASN A 49 -13.39 15.11 -0.32
N TRP A 50 -13.08 13.96 -0.93
CA TRP A 50 -12.77 13.86 -2.35
C TRP A 50 -13.62 12.81 -3.07
N THR A 51 -14.02 13.15 -4.30
CA THR A 51 -14.55 12.17 -5.24
C THR A 51 -13.39 11.47 -5.93
N ILE A 52 -13.28 10.16 -5.77
CA ILE A 52 -12.24 9.35 -6.41
C ILE A 52 -12.79 8.73 -7.71
N GLY A 53 -12.03 8.90 -8.78
CA GLY A 53 -12.37 8.38 -10.11
C GLY A 53 -13.23 9.34 -10.94
N ASN A 54 -13.19 9.15 -12.26
CA ASN A 54 -13.99 9.88 -13.22
C ASN A 54 -15.03 8.95 -13.84
N SER A 55 -16.31 9.16 -13.53
CA SER A 55 -17.42 8.32 -14.01
C SER A 55 -17.18 6.81 -13.84
N GLY A 56 -16.55 6.43 -12.71
CA GLY A 56 -16.19 5.04 -12.41
C GLY A 56 -14.86 4.56 -12.97
N ALA A 57 -14.19 5.33 -13.84
CA ALA A 57 -12.84 5.05 -14.31
C ALA A 57 -11.77 5.60 -13.36
N TYR A 58 -10.53 5.10 -13.46
CA TYR A 58 -9.36 5.57 -12.72
C TYR A 58 -9.55 5.59 -11.18
N ARG A 59 -10.21 4.56 -10.64
CA ARG A 59 -10.38 4.35 -9.19
C ARG A 59 -10.07 2.91 -8.75
N HIS A 60 -9.55 2.10 -9.66
CA HIS A 60 -9.19 0.72 -9.37
C HIS A 60 -7.67 0.59 -9.35
N ILE A 61 -7.17 -0.08 -8.33
CA ILE A 61 -5.79 -0.54 -8.24
C ILE A 61 -5.77 -2.05 -8.24
N SER A 62 -4.74 -2.64 -8.80
CA SER A 62 -4.47 -4.07 -8.64
C SER A 62 -3.62 -4.30 -7.41
N TYR A 63 -3.78 -5.47 -6.80
CA TYR A 63 -2.93 -5.89 -5.68
C TYR A 63 -2.53 -7.35 -5.80
N ILE A 64 -1.40 -7.65 -5.18
CA ILE A 64 -0.92 -9.01 -4.89
C ILE A 64 -0.53 -9.04 -3.42
N LYS A 65 -1.03 -10.01 -2.69
CA LYS A 65 -0.69 -10.29 -1.29
C LYS A 65 -0.05 -11.66 -1.18
N ILE A 66 1.09 -11.72 -0.50
CA ILE A 66 1.79 -12.97 -0.19
C ILE A 66 2.14 -12.94 1.30
N GLY A 67 1.50 -13.79 2.08
CA GLY A 67 1.61 -13.74 3.53
C GLY A 67 1.21 -12.35 4.06
N ASN A 68 2.11 -11.67 4.76
CA ASN A 68 1.88 -10.32 5.29
C ASN A 68 2.36 -9.20 4.36
N LEU A 69 2.77 -9.49 3.12
CA LEU A 69 3.26 -8.47 2.20
C LEU A 69 2.21 -8.21 1.12
N CYS A 70 1.76 -6.97 1.03
CA CYS A 70 0.84 -6.52 0.00
C CYS A 70 1.51 -5.50 -0.91
N THR A 71 1.47 -5.74 -2.21
CA THR A 71 1.88 -4.78 -3.23
C THR A 71 0.66 -4.31 -3.99
N VAL A 72 0.46 -3.00 -4.05
CA VAL A 72 -0.61 -2.33 -4.81
C VAL A 72 -0.02 -1.50 -5.94
N THR A 73 -0.69 -1.46 -7.09
CA THR A 73 -0.29 -0.61 -8.22
C THR A 73 -1.50 -0.11 -8.97
N GLY A 74 -1.42 1.14 -9.44
CA GLY A 74 -2.48 1.73 -10.24
C GLY A 74 -2.34 3.20 -10.51
N GLN A 75 -3.35 3.74 -11.19
CA GLN A 75 -3.52 5.16 -11.43
C GLN A 75 -4.89 5.59 -10.93
N ILE A 76 -4.92 6.64 -10.12
CA ILE A 76 -6.12 7.19 -9.50
C ILE A 76 -6.35 8.60 -10.03
N TYR A 77 -7.58 8.91 -10.36
CA TYR A 77 -8.05 10.25 -10.67
C TYR A 77 -8.66 10.90 -9.43
N CYS A 78 -8.24 12.12 -9.12
CA CYS A 78 -8.79 12.96 -8.07
C CYS A 78 -9.82 13.89 -8.70
N GLY A 79 -11.10 13.65 -8.41
CA GLY A 79 -12.20 14.47 -8.87
C GLY A 79 -12.42 15.72 -8.04
N ALA A 80 -13.67 16.10 -7.79
CA ALA A 80 -13.99 17.28 -6.99
C ALA A 80 -13.74 17.02 -5.49
N GLY A 81 -13.13 17.99 -4.81
CA GLY A 81 -12.86 17.94 -3.38
C GLY A 81 -12.01 19.12 -2.90
N SER A 82 -11.58 19.07 -1.66
CA SER A 82 -10.66 20.05 -1.06
C SER A 82 -9.92 19.48 0.15
N GLY A 83 -8.75 20.03 0.43
CA GLY A 83 -7.89 19.63 1.55
C GLY A 83 -7.18 18.28 1.30
N GLN A 84 -6.71 17.67 2.36
CA GLN A 84 -5.97 16.41 2.32
C GLN A 84 -6.78 15.31 1.63
N ILE A 85 -6.11 14.55 0.75
CA ILE A 85 -6.68 13.39 0.07
C ILE A 85 -6.10 12.11 0.65
N LYS A 86 -6.97 11.11 0.84
CA LYS A 86 -6.60 9.79 1.31
C LYS A 86 -7.03 8.74 0.30
N PHE A 87 -6.21 7.72 0.10
CA PHE A 87 -6.52 6.62 -0.80
C PHE A 87 -6.65 5.33 0.00
N SER A 88 -7.86 4.74 0.03
CA SER A 88 -8.08 3.48 0.73
C SER A 88 -7.21 2.35 0.16
N LEU A 89 -6.81 1.43 1.03
CA LEU A 89 -6.03 0.23 0.71
C LEU A 89 -6.90 -1.02 0.80
N PRO A 90 -6.57 -2.11 0.08
CA PRO A 90 -7.29 -3.37 0.17
C PRO A 90 -7.18 -4.01 1.56
N PHE A 91 -6.07 -3.81 2.26
CA PHE A 91 -5.81 -4.31 3.61
C PHE A 91 -5.23 -3.18 4.46
N ALA A 92 -5.52 -3.20 5.75
CA ALA A 92 -4.87 -2.29 6.69
C ALA A 92 -3.38 -2.66 6.84
N ALA A 93 -2.54 -1.64 6.97
CA ALA A 93 -1.15 -1.85 7.33
C ALA A 93 -1.05 -2.42 8.75
N ILE A 94 -0.03 -3.25 8.99
CA ILE A 94 0.21 -3.79 10.34
C ILE A 94 0.42 -2.64 11.31
N ALA A 95 -0.17 -2.75 12.50
CA ALA A 95 0.04 -1.78 13.57
C ALA A 95 1.45 -1.92 14.17
N ASN A 96 1.93 -0.88 14.82
CA ASN A 96 3.19 -0.87 15.55
C ASN A 96 3.31 -2.09 16.47
N GLN A 97 4.46 -2.74 16.41
CA GLN A 97 4.81 -3.89 17.23
C GLN A 97 5.87 -3.49 18.25
N THR A 98 5.89 -4.19 19.38
CA THR A 98 7.00 -4.11 20.31
C THR A 98 7.92 -5.31 20.07
N VAL A 99 9.14 -5.06 19.62
CA VAL A 99 10.15 -6.08 19.40
C VAL A 99 11.25 -5.91 20.44
N SER A 100 11.45 -6.92 21.28
CA SER A 100 12.45 -6.90 22.36
C SER A 100 12.36 -5.68 23.28
N GLY A 101 11.13 -5.22 23.58
CA GLY A 101 10.86 -4.06 24.44
C GLY A 101 10.99 -2.70 23.76
N ASN A 102 11.30 -2.66 22.47
CA ASN A 102 11.37 -1.42 21.67
C ASN A 102 10.20 -1.35 20.70
N ALA A 103 9.70 -0.15 20.47
CA ALA A 103 8.72 0.08 19.42
C ALA A 103 9.36 -0.20 18.03
N ALA A 104 8.68 -0.94 17.20
CA ALA A 104 9.08 -1.22 15.83
C ALA A 104 7.96 -0.78 14.88
N ASP A 105 8.27 0.16 14.02
CA ASP A 105 7.38 0.69 13.00
C ASP A 105 7.40 -0.24 11.78
N LEU A 106 6.64 -1.32 11.84
CA LEU A 106 6.59 -2.35 10.81
C LEU A 106 5.53 -2.07 9.74
N GLY A 107 4.60 -1.17 10.02
CA GLY A 107 3.51 -0.81 9.11
C GLY A 107 3.82 0.39 8.23
N TYR A 108 4.94 1.06 8.46
CA TYR A 108 5.33 2.24 7.70
C TYR A 108 5.92 1.86 6.34
N ALA A 109 5.39 2.44 5.27
CA ALA A 109 5.92 2.25 3.94
C ALA A 109 5.78 3.52 3.09
N ASN A 110 6.76 3.74 2.22
CA ASN A 110 6.80 4.86 1.28
C ASN A 110 6.99 4.37 -0.14
N SER A 111 6.45 5.13 -1.09
CA SER A 111 6.66 4.91 -2.51
C SER A 111 6.81 6.23 -3.25
N ALA A 112 7.66 6.26 -4.24
CA ALA A 112 7.66 7.34 -5.23
C ALA A 112 6.33 7.33 -6.00
N VAL A 113 5.86 8.52 -6.37
CA VAL A 113 4.64 8.71 -7.15
C VAL A 113 4.91 9.48 -8.42
N ARG A 114 4.08 9.25 -9.43
CA ARG A 114 3.97 10.14 -10.58
C ARG A 114 2.69 10.94 -10.44
N LEU A 115 2.83 12.25 -10.36
CA LEU A 115 1.73 13.20 -10.34
C LEU A 115 1.53 13.80 -11.74
N TYR A 116 0.28 13.99 -12.14
CA TYR A 116 -0.09 14.63 -13.39
C TYR A 116 -1.24 15.61 -13.13
N GLN A 117 -1.10 16.84 -13.59
CA GLN A 117 -2.03 17.95 -13.37
C GLN A 117 -2.20 18.34 -11.87
N TRP A 118 -1.15 18.16 -11.09
CA TRP A 118 -1.09 18.62 -9.68
C TRP A 118 -0.43 19.98 -9.59
N ASP A 119 -1.00 20.86 -8.77
CA ASP A 119 -0.38 22.16 -8.43
C ASP A 119 0.61 21.93 -7.27
N ILE A 120 1.85 21.65 -7.62
CA ILE A 120 2.91 21.37 -6.66
C ILE A 120 3.62 22.67 -6.29
N PRO A 121 3.77 23.00 -4.99
CA PRO A 121 4.51 24.17 -4.56
C PRO A 121 5.93 24.22 -5.16
N SER A 122 6.37 25.39 -5.61
CA SER A 122 7.65 25.57 -6.31
C SER A 122 8.88 25.24 -5.46
N ASN A 123 8.74 25.19 -4.15
CA ASN A 123 9.78 24.80 -3.18
C ASN A 123 9.65 23.32 -2.74
N ALA A 124 8.83 22.53 -3.41
CA ALA A 124 8.74 21.10 -3.15
C ALA A 124 9.99 20.38 -3.67
N PHE A 125 10.56 19.56 -2.80
CA PHE A 125 11.72 18.74 -3.13
C PHE A 125 11.33 17.33 -3.57
N ASN A 126 10.33 16.76 -2.90
CA ASN A 126 9.89 15.38 -3.15
C ASN A 126 8.41 15.22 -2.78
N VAL A 127 7.72 14.33 -3.50
CA VAL A 127 6.38 13.86 -3.13
C VAL A 127 6.40 12.34 -3.10
N THR A 128 5.91 11.78 -2.02
CA THR A 128 5.81 10.33 -1.82
C THR A 128 4.41 9.93 -1.42
N MET A 129 4.02 8.72 -1.78
CA MET A 129 2.86 8.06 -1.17
C MET A 129 3.32 7.36 0.09
N GLN A 130 2.61 7.59 1.18
CA GLN A 130 2.93 7.06 2.49
C GLN A 130 1.77 6.26 3.07
N VAL A 131 2.08 5.19 3.76
CA VAL A 131 1.17 4.51 4.70
C VAL A 131 1.86 4.43 6.06
N THR A 132 1.10 4.70 7.10
CA THR A 132 1.55 4.55 8.49
C THR A 132 0.86 3.38 9.16
N ASP A 133 1.43 2.90 10.25
CA ASP A 133 0.96 1.70 10.96
C ASP A 133 -0.53 1.73 11.27
N GLY A 134 -1.17 0.56 11.13
CA GLY A 134 -2.57 0.35 11.44
C GLY A 134 -3.54 1.08 10.52
N ASN A 135 -3.06 1.87 9.56
CA ASN A 135 -3.93 2.59 8.63
C ASN A 135 -4.38 1.71 7.47
N SER A 136 -5.63 1.91 7.06
CA SER A 136 -6.23 1.29 5.87
C SER A 136 -6.23 2.24 4.66
N HIS A 137 -5.39 3.27 4.69
CA HIS A 137 -5.25 4.26 3.63
C HIS A 137 -3.83 4.79 3.54
N THR A 138 -3.53 5.42 2.40
CA THR A 138 -2.30 6.16 2.17
C THR A 138 -2.58 7.65 2.11
N THR A 139 -1.55 8.46 2.40
CA THR A 139 -1.52 9.91 2.16
C THR A 139 -0.46 10.25 1.13
N LEU A 140 -0.51 11.45 0.57
CA LEU A 140 0.57 12.02 -0.20
C LEU A 140 1.34 12.98 0.70
N ASP A 141 2.61 12.71 0.89
CA ASP A 141 3.53 13.56 1.64
C ASP A 141 4.41 14.37 0.71
N ILE A 142 4.55 15.64 1.00
CA ILE A 142 5.45 16.56 0.31
C ILE A 142 6.59 16.95 1.24
N THR A 143 7.82 16.87 0.74
CA THR A 143 9.01 17.40 1.44
C THR A 143 9.48 18.65 0.73
N TYR A 144 9.73 19.69 1.49
CA TYR A 144 10.20 20.97 1.01
C TYR A 144 11.74 21.07 1.05
N ASP A 145 12.30 22.04 0.34
CA ASP A 145 13.74 22.30 0.27
C ASP A 145 14.38 22.68 1.64
N ASN A 146 13.57 23.15 2.58
CA ASN A 146 14.00 23.44 3.96
C ASN A 146 13.97 22.21 4.90
N GLY A 147 13.67 21.02 4.37
CA GLY A 147 13.59 19.78 5.14
C GLY A 147 12.28 19.56 5.90
N ASN A 148 11.34 20.49 5.87
CA ASN A 148 10.01 20.26 6.44
C ASN A 148 9.18 19.35 5.54
N SER A 149 8.22 18.65 6.13
CA SER A 149 7.25 17.83 5.40
C SER A 149 5.83 18.12 5.87
N SER A 150 4.87 17.91 4.99
CA SER A 150 3.44 17.98 5.29
C SER A 150 2.68 17.04 4.37
N GLU A 151 1.44 16.73 4.74
CA GLU A 151 0.53 16.04 3.81
C GLU A 151 0.15 16.99 2.67
N LEU A 152 0.13 16.47 1.45
CA LEU A 152 -0.24 17.24 0.26
C LEU A 152 -1.77 17.23 0.11
N ASP A 153 -2.34 18.41 -0.09
CA ASP A 153 -3.74 18.53 -0.45
C ASP A 153 -3.98 17.95 -1.84
N GLY A 154 -5.16 17.37 -2.04
CA GLY A 154 -5.56 16.87 -3.34
C GLY A 154 -5.83 18.00 -4.35
N ASP A 155 -5.78 17.67 -5.63
CA ASP A 155 -6.01 18.62 -6.72
C ASP A 155 -7.09 18.15 -7.69
N ASN A 156 -8.00 19.04 -8.06
CA ASN A 156 -9.14 18.73 -8.92
C ASN A 156 -8.69 18.40 -10.34
N GLY A 157 -9.13 17.24 -10.86
CA GLY A 157 -8.81 16.82 -12.22
C GLY A 157 -7.42 16.20 -12.36
N ALA A 158 -6.73 15.97 -11.25
CA ALA A 158 -5.38 15.46 -11.22
C ALA A 158 -5.31 13.93 -11.16
N TYR A 159 -4.15 13.38 -11.49
CA TYR A 159 -3.91 11.94 -11.44
C TYR A 159 -2.68 11.63 -10.59
N VAL A 160 -2.74 10.53 -9.86
CA VAL A 160 -1.60 9.93 -9.18
C VAL A 160 -1.41 8.49 -9.64
N SER A 161 -0.19 8.14 -10.01
CA SER A 161 0.20 6.76 -10.32
C SER A 161 1.27 6.31 -9.35
N TYR A 162 1.13 5.12 -8.81
CA TYR A 162 2.04 4.58 -7.81
C TYR A 162 2.11 3.06 -7.83
N THR A 163 3.19 2.56 -7.26
CA THR A 163 3.32 1.17 -6.80
C THR A 163 3.84 1.23 -5.37
N LEU A 164 3.11 0.67 -4.44
CA LEU A 164 3.45 0.66 -3.02
C LEU A 164 3.45 -0.76 -2.50
N THR A 165 4.49 -1.13 -1.75
CA THR A 165 4.55 -2.41 -1.02
C THR A 165 4.57 -2.11 0.47
N TYR A 166 3.69 -2.76 1.22
CA TYR A 166 3.53 -2.56 2.66
C TYR A 166 3.20 -3.88 3.36
N ARG A 167 3.36 -3.92 4.68
CA ARG A 167 2.99 -5.07 5.51
C ARG A 167 1.56 -4.95 6.02
N THR A 168 0.84 -6.08 6.00
CA THR A 168 -0.56 -6.21 6.45
C THR A 168 -0.67 -7.09 7.68
#